data_fa78742ab998531ede9b03ecf96bed88
#
_entry.id   fa78742ab998531ede9b03ecf96bed88
#
_cell.length_a   1.000
_cell.length_b   1.000
_cell.length_c   1.000
_cell.angle_alpha   90.00
_cell.angle_beta   90.00
_cell.angle_gamma   90.00
#
_symmetry.space_group_name_H-M   'P 1'
#
loop_
_entity.id
_entity.type
_entity.pdbx_description
1 polymer ?
#
loop_
_entity_poly.entity_id
_entity_poly.type
_entity_poly.pdbx_seq_one_letter_code
_entity_poly.pdbx_strand_id
1 'polypeptide(L)'
;MMRIEFKHIFFLSRTENFSSLFIDSLIGKVGVNPESLCIVRYGDSSNGNVVDMIEGVTCLDLEDVEDSLFINSTTITYFSLNSYNSKYIRSLLSIAPEIGDKAYMFLTDDEVERWIKCKEKYGILTSDDKLSISDDDIWVLKRQKGFFGLDKIFREKLNSSIGQQDRIFLDITSVFDMLPTLPSEHLFSAISHSRTVSKTILLGTKPSAFKYKELKCLIQEFVKFGLHKEFKFIIMWPVTQWRKRVLLELYFLYLHKIKKITLDVSILTSLSPLAYNAVVSSCSHLLLQSRGGGGAARLFLKLGLGKVCSVRGGHNGRFFKEGQSIELLEYSTFRELAENLKRDVDIPNNALKINEEEQRSIKELAKFYS
;
A
#
# COMPACT_ATOMS: atom_id res chain seq x y z
N MET A 1 -21.74 -36.53 -6.82
CA MET A 1 -21.31 -35.20 -6.36
C MET A 1 -20.20 -34.76 -7.29
N MET A 2 -20.42 -33.70 -8.07
CA MET A 2 -19.32 -33.06 -8.82
C MET A 2 -18.31 -32.55 -7.79
N ARG A 3 -17.07 -33.05 -7.82
CA ARG A 3 -15.98 -32.42 -7.07
C ARG A 3 -15.74 -31.05 -7.71
N ILE A 4 -16.04 -29.99 -6.99
CA ILE A 4 -15.67 -28.64 -7.41
C ILE A 4 -14.15 -28.57 -7.19
N GLU A 5 -13.38 -28.56 -8.28
CA GLU A 5 -11.92 -28.41 -8.23
C GLU A 5 -11.60 -26.93 -8.37
N PHE A 6 -11.19 -26.30 -7.28
CA PHE A 6 -10.68 -24.94 -7.31
C PHE A 6 -9.22 -24.95 -7.75
N LYS A 7 -8.89 -24.15 -8.77
CA LYS A 7 -7.51 -24.01 -9.24
C LYS A 7 -6.64 -23.20 -8.29
N HIS A 8 -7.18 -22.14 -7.71
CA HIS A 8 -6.42 -21.15 -6.97
C HIS A 8 -7.02 -20.90 -5.60
N ILE A 9 -6.23 -21.10 -4.56
CA ILE A 9 -6.65 -20.94 -3.17
C ILE A 9 -6.01 -19.69 -2.58
N PHE A 10 -6.82 -18.88 -1.92
CA PHE A 10 -6.38 -17.78 -1.05
C PHE A 10 -6.54 -18.23 0.40
N PHE A 11 -5.42 -18.48 1.07
CA PHE A 11 -5.38 -18.90 2.46
C PHE A 11 -5.19 -17.68 3.37
N LEU A 12 -6.28 -17.20 3.99
CA LEU A 12 -6.36 -15.88 4.57
C LEU A 12 -6.72 -15.90 6.06
N SER A 13 -6.12 -15.02 6.85
CA SER A 13 -6.63 -14.72 8.18
C SER A 13 -8.00 -14.07 8.08
N ARG A 14 -8.94 -14.40 8.98
CA ARG A 14 -10.26 -13.76 9.08
C ARG A 14 -10.17 -12.23 9.28
N THR A 15 -9.05 -11.70 9.77
CA THR A 15 -8.81 -10.28 10.01
C THR A 15 -8.00 -9.60 8.90
N GLU A 16 -7.74 -10.29 7.79
CA GLU A 16 -7.00 -9.73 6.67
C GLU A 16 -7.86 -8.71 5.89
N ASN A 17 -7.29 -7.53 5.56
CA ASN A 17 -8.04 -6.38 5.04
C ASN A 17 -7.75 -6.05 3.57
N PHE A 18 -6.70 -6.63 2.97
CA PHE A 18 -6.22 -6.20 1.65
C PHE A 18 -6.50 -7.23 0.55
N SER A 19 -6.76 -8.47 0.94
CA SER A 19 -6.92 -9.56 -0.01
C SER A 19 -8.13 -9.40 -0.92
N SER A 20 -9.24 -8.88 -0.42
CA SER A 20 -10.45 -8.63 -1.22
C SER A 20 -10.16 -7.71 -2.39
N LEU A 21 -9.44 -6.61 -2.18
CA LEU A 21 -9.06 -5.67 -3.23
C LEU A 21 -8.13 -6.31 -4.29
N PHE A 22 -7.26 -7.21 -3.86
CA PHE A 22 -6.41 -7.96 -4.78
C PHE A 22 -7.21 -8.96 -5.61
N ILE A 23 -8.09 -9.72 -4.97
CA ILE A 23 -8.95 -10.69 -5.65
C ILE A 23 -9.92 -9.99 -6.62
N ASP A 24 -10.52 -8.86 -6.22
CA ASP A 24 -11.31 -8.01 -7.11
C ASP A 24 -10.51 -7.54 -8.34
N SER A 25 -9.23 -7.21 -8.13
CA SER A 25 -8.35 -6.83 -9.23
C SER A 25 -8.03 -8.02 -10.15
N LEU A 26 -7.87 -9.23 -9.61
CA LEU A 26 -7.69 -10.43 -10.40
C LEU A 26 -8.92 -10.72 -11.28
N ILE A 27 -10.11 -10.57 -10.74
CA ILE A 27 -11.36 -10.80 -11.49
C ILE A 27 -11.59 -9.66 -12.50
N GLY A 28 -11.58 -8.41 -12.01
CA GLY A 28 -12.01 -7.27 -12.80
C GLY A 28 -10.98 -6.77 -13.82
N LYS A 29 -9.67 -6.87 -13.51
CA LYS A 29 -8.60 -6.36 -14.39
C LYS A 29 -7.85 -7.47 -15.13
N VAL A 30 -7.60 -8.59 -14.47
CA VAL A 30 -6.82 -9.69 -15.04
C VAL A 30 -7.72 -10.66 -15.81
N GLY A 31 -9.01 -10.74 -15.45
CA GLY A 31 -10.00 -11.62 -16.10
C GLY A 31 -9.96 -13.06 -15.58
N VAL A 32 -9.49 -13.27 -14.33
CA VAL A 32 -9.53 -14.60 -13.71
C VAL A 32 -10.98 -14.99 -13.44
N ASN A 33 -11.36 -16.22 -13.80
CA ASN A 33 -12.70 -16.72 -13.52
C ASN A 33 -12.92 -16.85 -12.00
N PRO A 34 -13.89 -16.14 -11.39
CA PRO A 34 -14.15 -16.21 -9.96
C PRO A 34 -14.48 -17.62 -9.47
N GLU A 35 -15.13 -18.47 -10.27
CA GLU A 35 -15.44 -19.85 -9.93
C GLU A 35 -14.19 -20.73 -9.76
N SER A 36 -13.04 -20.32 -10.34
CA SER A 36 -11.75 -21.02 -10.15
C SER A 36 -11.05 -20.64 -8.85
N LEU A 37 -11.56 -19.64 -8.13
CA LEU A 37 -10.99 -19.11 -6.92
C LEU A 37 -11.71 -19.64 -5.68
N CYS A 38 -10.95 -19.96 -4.65
CA CYS A 38 -11.46 -20.32 -3.34
C CYS A 38 -10.72 -19.56 -2.25
N ILE A 39 -11.44 -18.95 -1.34
CA ILE A 39 -10.90 -18.33 -0.12
C ILE A 39 -11.08 -19.34 1.01
N VAL A 40 -9.99 -19.74 1.67
CA VAL A 40 -10.01 -20.55 2.89
C VAL A 40 -9.54 -19.67 4.04
N ARG A 41 -10.44 -19.44 5.01
CA ARG A 41 -10.22 -18.56 6.16
C ARG A 41 -9.76 -19.33 7.38
N TYR A 42 -8.76 -18.79 8.07
CA TYR A 42 -8.27 -19.33 9.35
C TYR A 42 -8.27 -18.27 10.45
N GLY A 43 -8.14 -18.72 11.69
CA GLY A 43 -8.08 -17.88 12.89
C GLY A 43 -9.41 -17.79 13.63
N ASP A 44 -9.41 -17.06 14.75
CA ASP A 44 -10.54 -16.99 15.66
C ASP A 44 -11.72 -16.23 15.06
N SER A 45 -12.89 -16.86 15.02
CA SER A 45 -14.15 -16.29 14.56
C SER A 45 -14.71 -15.19 15.47
N SER A 46 -14.27 -15.13 16.73
CA SER A 46 -14.71 -14.10 17.70
C SER A 46 -14.27 -12.68 17.31
N ASN A 47 -13.23 -12.54 16.49
CA ASN A 47 -12.74 -11.25 16.01
C ASN A 47 -13.51 -10.68 14.81
N GLY A 48 -14.59 -11.34 14.39
CA GLY A 48 -15.36 -10.99 13.19
C GLY A 48 -14.66 -11.41 11.90
N ASN A 49 -15.39 -11.37 10.81
CA ASN A 49 -14.85 -11.57 9.46
C ASN A 49 -14.68 -10.21 8.79
N VAL A 50 -13.45 -9.83 8.50
CA VAL A 50 -13.12 -8.61 7.73
C VAL A 50 -12.98 -8.94 6.24
N VAL A 51 -12.72 -10.21 5.92
CA VAL A 51 -12.65 -10.68 4.52
C VAL A 51 -14.06 -10.63 3.93
N ASP A 52 -14.29 -9.67 3.05
CA ASP A 52 -15.56 -9.49 2.36
C ASP A 52 -15.87 -10.68 1.45
N MET A 53 -17.16 -10.99 1.32
CA MET A 53 -17.63 -11.96 0.33
C MET A 53 -17.53 -11.32 -1.07
N ILE A 54 -16.80 -11.98 -1.96
CA ILE A 54 -16.63 -11.55 -3.34
C ILE A 54 -17.58 -12.38 -4.21
N GLU A 55 -18.35 -11.72 -5.06
CA GLU A 55 -19.33 -12.36 -5.93
C GLU A 55 -18.68 -13.42 -6.83
N GLY A 56 -19.24 -14.62 -6.82
CA GLY A 56 -18.75 -15.75 -7.58
C GLY A 56 -17.54 -16.50 -6.99
N VAL A 57 -16.93 -15.99 -5.91
CA VAL A 57 -15.81 -16.66 -5.23
C VAL A 57 -16.32 -17.50 -4.07
N THR A 58 -15.92 -18.77 -4.03
CA THR A 58 -16.27 -19.65 -2.90
C THR A 58 -15.43 -19.29 -1.68
N CYS A 59 -16.09 -19.16 -0.52
CA CYS A 59 -15.42 -18.87 0.75
C CYS A 59 -15.74 -19.99 1.77
N LEU A 60 -14.70 -20.64 2.29
CA LEU A 60 -14.77 -21.74 3.23
C LEU A 60 -13.99 -21.40 4.51
N ASP A 61 -14.37 -22.03 5.62
CA ASP A 61 -13.58 -21.97 6.84
C ASP A 61 -12.64 -23.17 6.91
N LEU A 62 -11.45 -22.99 7.48
CA LEU A 62 -10.41 -24.02 7.50
C LEU A 62 -10.90 -25.32 8.17
N GLU A 63 -11.77 -25.19 9.16
CA GLU A 63 -12.35 -26.28 9.92
C GLU A 63 -13.26 -27.19 9.06
N ASP A 64 -13.78 -26.67 7.94
CA ASP A 64 -14.70 -27.36 7.04
C ASP A 64 -14.02 -27.91 5.77
N VAL A 65 -12.68 -27.79 5.69
CA VAL A 65 -11.91 -28.11 4.48
C VAL A 65 -11.08 -29.39 4.65
N GLU A 66 -11.15 -30.27 3.67
CA GLU A 66 -10.27 -31.44 3.60
C GLU A 66 -8.90 -31.07 2.99
N ASP A 67 -7.85 -31.75 3.41
CA ASP A 67 -6.48 -31.60 2.89
C ASP A 67 -6.39 -31.76 1.36
N SER A 68 -7.27 -32.59 0.80
CA SER A 68 -7.38 -32.83 -0.65
C SER A 68 -7.62 -31.56 -1.45
N LEU A 69 -8.29 -30.54 -0.90
CA LEU A 69 -8.48 -29.24 -1.54
C LEU A 69 -7.14 -28.56 -1.82
N PHE A 70 -6.26 -28.52 -0.83
CA PHE A 70 -4.94 -27.93 -0.97
C PHE A 70 -4.03 -28.74 -1.87
N ILE A 71 -4.09 -30.08 -1.78
CA ILE A 71 -3.28 -30.98 -2.60
C ILE A 71 -3.63 -30.85 -4.09
N ASN A 72 -4.90 -30.71 -4.44
CA ASN A 72 -5.35 -30.66 -5.83
C ASN A 72 -5.31 -29.25 -6.46
N SER A 73 -5.10 -28.20 -5.68
CA SER A 73 -5.01 -26.83 -6.22
C SER A 73 -3.75 -26.61 -7.05
N THR A 74 -3.80 -25.66 -7.97
CA THR A 74 -2.64 -25.24 -8.79
C THR A 74 -1.77 -24.22 -8.05
N THR A 75 -2.39 -23.28 -7.35
CA THR A 75 -1.67 -22.28 -6.55
C THR A 75 -2.35 -22.04 -5.22
N ILE A 76 -1.54 -21.70 -4.22
CA ILE A 76 -2.01 -21.26 -2.90
C ILE A 76 -1.34 -19.92 -2.59
N THR A 77 -2.14 -18.89 -2.36
CA THR A 77 -1.65 -17.55 -2.03
C THR A 77 -2.07 -17.18 -0.62
N TYR A 78 -1.14 -16.67 0.18
CA TYR A 78 -1.41 -16.11 1.50
C TYR A 78 -0.79 -14.71 1.63
N PHE A 79 -1.38 -13.90 2.52
CA PHE A 79 -0.99 -12.51 2.71
C PHE A 79 -0.20 -12.35 3.99
N SER A 80 0.96 -11.66 3.86
CA SER A 80 1.81 -11.36 5.00
C SER A 80 2.35 -12.60 5.72
N LEU A 81 3.40 -12.44 6.49
CA LEU A 81 3.93 -13.47 7.38
C LEU A 81 4.42 -12.81 8.68
N ASN A 82 3.89 -13.29 9.79
CA ASN A 82 4.22 -12.80 11.11
C ASN A 82 3.90 -13.87 12.16
N SER A 83 4.38 -13.69 13.38
CA SER A 83 4.22 -14.65 14.48
C SER A 83 2.77 -15.05 14.80
N TYR A 84 1.78 -14.27 14.35
CA TYR A 84 0.37 -14.62 14.54
C TYR A 84 -0.11 -15.66 13.53
N ASN A 85 0.20 -15.47 12.23
CA ASN A 85 -0.33 -16.30 11.15
C ASN A 85 0.58 -17.44 10.72
N SER A 86 1.87 -17.37 10.99
CA SER A 86 2.86 -18.34 10.53
C SER A 86 2.58 -19.78 10.99
N LYS A 87 1.99 -19.98 12.17
CA LYS A 87 1.60 -21.31 12.66
C LYS A 87 0.55 -21.99 11.76
N TYR A 88 -0.43 -21.24 11.24
CA TYR A 88 -1.45 -21.75 10.33
C TYR A 88 -0.86 -22.08 8.97
N ILE A 89 0.01 -21.20 8.46
CA ILE A 89 0.70 -21.41 7.18
C ILE A 89 1.66 -22.59 7.28
N ARG A 90 2.37 -22.73 8.40
CA ARG A 90 3.21 -23.91 8.67
C ARG A 90 2.39 -25.19 8.69
N SER A 91 1.24 -25.22 9.35
CA SER A 91 0.35 -26.38 9.36
C SER A 91 -0.09 -26.74 7.94
N LEU A 92 -0.51 -25.76 7.13
CA LEU A 92 -0.86 -25.94 5.73
C LEU A 92 0.30 -26.54 4.92
N LEU A 93 1.51 -25.97 4.99
CA LEU A 93 2.68 -26.48 4.27
C LEU A 93 3.20 -27.82 4.80
N SER A 94 2.71 -28.29 5.94
CA SER A 94 3.06 -29.57 6.53
C SER A 94 2.12 -30.71 6.11
N ILE A 95 1.00 -30.40 5.45
CA ILE A 95 0.05 -31.41 4.96
C ILE A 95 0.75 -32.34 3.94
N ALA A 96 1.43 -31.73 2.96
CA ALA A 96 2.19 -32.48 1.96
C ALA A 96 3.34 -31.59 1.40
N PRO A 97 4.51 -32.18 1.05
CA PRO A 97 5.67 -31.44 0.56
C PRO A 97 5.37 -30.60 -0.69
N GLU A 98 4.54 -31.10 -1.60
CA GLU A 98 4.16 -30.45 -2.87
C GLU A 98 3.36 -29.15 -2.67
N ILE A 99 2.76 -28.93 -1.50
CA ILE A 99 2.05 -27.68 -1.19
C ILE A 99 3.04 -26.50 -1.17
N GLY A 100 4.24 -26.71 -0.68
CA GLY A 100 5.30 -25.69 -0.70
C GLY A 100 5.65 -25.24 -2.11
N ASP A 101 5.63 -26.14 -3.09
CA ASP A 101 5.99 -25.87 -4.49
C ASP A 101 4.96 -25.03 -5.26
N LYS A 102 3.80 -24.76 -4.66
CA LYS A 102 2.72 -23.93 -5.23
C LYS A 102 2.22 -22.88 -4.26
N ALA A 103 2.90 -22.68 -3.14
CA ALA A 103 2.58 -21.68 -2.14
C ALA A 103 3.33 -20.37 -2.42
N TYR A 104 2.59 -19.26 -2.52
CA TYR A 104 3.10 -17.92 -2.79
C TYR A 104 2.65 -16.97 -1.71
N MET A 105 3.57 -16.13 -1.29
CA MET A 105 3.31 -15.10 -0.28
C MET A 105 3.12 -13.74 -0.94
N PHE A 106 2.01 -13.08 -0.65
CA PHE A 106 1.86 -11.67 -0.94
C PHE A 106 2.59 -10.85 0.13
N LEU A 107 3.64 -10.14 -0.29
CA LEU A 107 4.47 -9.34 0.60
C LEU A 107 3.89 -7.95 0.82
N THR A 108 3.94 -7.51 2.08
CA THR A 108 3.82 -6.11 2.44
C THR A 108 5.20 -5.54 2.83
N ASP A 109 5.33 -4.23 2.92
CA ASP A 109 6.62 -3.58 3.26
C ASP A 109 7.14 -4.00 4.64
N ASP A 110 6.22 -4.27 5.57
CA ASP A 110 6.55 -4.41 7.00
C ASP A 110 7.32 -5.70 7.30
N GLU A 111 7.01 -6.81 6.64
CA GLU A 111 7.72 -8.06 6.85
C GLU A 111 9.16 -7.97 6.37
N VAL A 112 9.35 -7.50 5.16
CA VAL A 112 10.68 -7.39 4.54
C VAL A 112 11.60 -6.53 5.40
N GLU A 113 11.11 -5.40 5.91
CA GLU A 113 11.89 -4.57 6.81
C GLU A 113 12.21 -5.22 8.15
N ARG A 114 11.29 -6.01 8.69
CA ARG A 114 11.55 -6.77 9.94
C ARG A 114 12.66 -7.79 9.74
N TRP A 115 12.63 -8.52 8.63
CA TRP A 115 13.65 -9.52 8.30
C TRP A 115 15.02 -8.88 8.03
N ILE A 116 15.06 -7.74 7.33
CA ILE A 116 16.29 -6.98 7.11
C ILE A 116 16.88 -6.52 8.46
N LYS A 117 16.06 -5.90 9.31
CA LYS A 117 16.50 -5.45 10.65
C LYS A 117 16.99 -6.61 11.53
N CYS A 118 16.31 -7.77 11.44
CA CYS A 118 16.75 -8.97 12.15
C CYS A 118 18.15 -9.41 11.70
N LYS A 119 18.37 -9.49 10.38
CA LYS A 119 19.65 -9.87 9.84
C LYS A 119 20.74 -8.82 10.14
N GLU A 120 20.44 -7.54 10.05
CA GLU A 120 21.38 -6.46 10.45
C GLU A 120 21.80 -6.61 11.92
N LYS A 121 20.87 -7.00 12.79
CA LYS A 121 21.11 -7.15 14.24
C LYS A 121 21.89 -8.42 14.60
N TYR A 122 21.60 -9.54 13.95
CA TYR A 122 22.10 -10.86 14.36
C TYR A 122 23.01 -11.54 13.32
N GLY A 123 23.19 -10.96 12.15
CA GLY A 123 23.92 -11.57 11.02
C GLY A 123 23.14 -12.64 10.28
N ILE A 124 22.09 -13.18 10.88
CA ILE A 124 21.21 -14.21 10.33
C ILE A 124 19.74 -13.87 10.61
N LEU A 125 18.82 -14.46 9.86
CA LEU A 125 17.40 -14.42 10.21
C LEU A 125 17.10 -15.42 11.32
N THR A 126 16.68 -14.93 12.48
CA THR A 126 16.33 -15.70 13.67
C THR A 126 15.04 -15.17 14.29
N SER A 127 14.43 -15.96 15.19
CA SER A 127 13.25 -15.50 15.94
C SER A 127 13.58 -14.29 16.82
N ASP A 128 12.68 -13.30 16.81
CA ASP A 128 12.77 -12.10 17.63
C ASP A 128 11.36 -11.54 17.87
N ASP A 129 10.85 -11.66 19.10
CA ASP A 129 9.50 -11.21 19.48
C ASP A 129 9.31 -9.70 19.25
N LYS A 130 10.35 -8.89 19.45
CA LYS A 130 10.28 -7.43 19.22
C LYS A 130 10.09 -7.07 17.75
N LEU A 131 10.51 -7.95 16.85
CA LEU A 131 10.33 -7.83 15.41
C LEU A 131 9.16 -8.67 14.91
N SER A 132 8.41 -9.34 15.80
CA SER A 132 7.32 -10.27 15.45
C SER A 132 7.77 -11.33 14.44
N ILE A 133 8.94 -11.91 14.65
CA ILE A 133 9.50 -13.01 13.86
C ILE A 133 9.54 -14.26 14.73
N SER A 134 8.90 -15.33 14.29
CA SER A 134 8.88 -16.63 14.94
C SER A 134 9.72 -17.67 14.19
N ASP A 135 10.00 -18.81 14.83
CA ASP A 135 10.62 -19.94 14.13
C ASP A 135 9.73 -20.49 13.03
N ASP A 136 8.40 -20.36 13.16
CA ASP A 136 7.44 -20.73 12.12
C ASP A 136 7.57 -19.84 10.88
N ASP A 137 7.79 -18.52 11.06
CA ASP A 137 8.08 -17.61 9.92
C ASP A 137 9.28 -18.11 9.12
N ILE A 138 10.37 -18.44 9.82
CA ILE A 138 11.62 -18.88 9.20
C ILE A 138 11.43 -20.23 8.49
N TRP A 139 10.67 -21.13 9.12
CA TRP A 139 10.36 -22.43 8.56
C TRP A 139 9.52 -22.34 7.27
N VAL A 140 8.49 -21.47 7.26
CA VAL A 140 7.63 -21.20 6.12
C VAL A 140 8.44 -20.56 4.98
N LEU A 141 9.22 -19.52 5.29
CA LEU A 141 10.07 -18.84 4.30
C LEU A 141 11.02 -19.79 3.56
N LYS A 142 11.46 -20.85 4.17
CA LYS A 142 12.34 -21.86 3.54
C LYS A 142 11.60 -22.80 2.58
N ARG A 143 10.28 -22.88 2.64
CA ARG A 143 9.49 -23.93 1.96
C ARG A 143 8.55 -23.42 0.88
N GLN A 144 8.14 -22.20 0.93
CA GLN A 144 7.26 -21.62 -0.07
C GLN A 144 7.95 -21.41 -1.43
N LYS A 145 7.17 -21.38 -2.52
CA LYS A 145 7.65 -21.27 -3.89
C LYS A 145 8.12 -19.88 -4.26
N GLY A 146 7.40 -18.84 -3.83
CA GLY A 146 7.71 -17.50 -4.29
C GLY A 146 6.94 -16.40 -3.59
N PHE A 147 7.05 -15.20 -4.18
CA PHE A 147 6.51 -13.96 -3.61
C PHE A 147 5.79 -13.13 -4.65
N PHE A 148 4.71 -12.47 -4.23
CA PHE A 148 4.02 -11.41 -4.97
C PHE A 148 4.26 -10.05 -4.33
N GLY A 149 4.14 -9.00 -5.13
CA GLY A 149 4.09 -7.63 -4.63
C GLY A 149 5.42 -7.03 -4.23
N LEU A 150 6.53 -7.66 -4.59
CA LEU A 150 7.85 -7.19 -4.24
C LEU A 150 8.46 -6.38 -5.39
N ASP A 151 8.77 -5.12 -5.13
CA ASP A 151 9.49 -4.31 -6.09
C ASP A 151 10.96 -4.73 -6.22
N LYS A 152 11.61 -4.27 -7.28
CA LYS A 152 12.98 -4.62 -7.62
C LYS A 152 13.99 -4.30 -6.51
N ILE A 153 13.76 -3.22 -5.76
CA ILE A 153 14.64 -2.78 -4.67
C ILE A 153 14.54 -3.71 -3.46
N PHE A 154 13.31 -4.10 -3.10
CA PHE A 154 13.09 -5.04 -2.02
C PHE A 154 13.57 -6.45 -2.35
N ARG A 155 13.50 -6.85 -3.61
CA ARG A 155 13.96 -8.18 -4.07
C ARG A 155 15.42 -8.43 -3.69
N GLU A 156 16.32 -7.49 -3.98
CA GLU A 156 17.73 -7.59 -3.65
C GLU A 156 17.95 -7.70 -2.13
N LYS A 157 17.26 -6.85 -1.37
CA LYS A 157 17.34 -6.85 0.09
C LYS A 157 16.78 -8.13 0.69
N LEU A 158 15.67 -8.63 0.15
CA LEU A 158 15.08 -9.88 0.59
C LEU A 158 16.02 -11.05 0.33
N ASN A 159 16.57 -11.16 -0.87
CA ASN A 159 17.53 -12.19 -1.23
C ASN A 159 18.76 -12.17 -0.29
N SER A 160 19.27 -10.99 0.02
CA SER A 160 20.37 -10.85 0.97
C SER A 160 19.98 -11.29 2.38
N SER A 161 18.72 -11.10 2.79
CA SER A 161 18.25 -11.39 4.14
C SER A 161 17.90 -12.85 4.38
N ILE A 162 17.24 -13.50 3.43
CA ILE A 162 16.80 -14.90 3.55
C ILE A 162 17.66 -15.89 2.76
N GLY A 163 18.64 -15.40 1.99
CA GLY A 163 19.62 -16.25 1.31
C GLY A 163 19.05 -17.10 0.17
N GLN A 164 17.99 -16.67 -0.48
CA GLN A 164 17.27 -17.47 -1.49
C GLN A 164 17.27 -16.80 -2.84
N GLN A 165 18.13 -17.26 -3.74
CA GLN A 165 18.27 -16.71 -5.09
C GLN A 165 17.28 -17.31 -6.11
N ASP A 166 16.75 -18.52 -5.89
CA ASP A 166 15.99 -19.30 -6.87
C ASP A 166 14.47 -19.20 -6.74
N ARG A 167 13.97 -18.17 -6.02
CA ARG A 167 12.55 -18.01 -5.82
C ARG A 167 11.89 -17.21 -6.92
N ILE A 168 10.64 -17.56 -7.22
CA ILE A 168 9.81 -16.80 -8.14
C ILE A 168 9.37 -15.50 -7.45
N PHE A 169 9.62 -14.38 -8.12
CA PHE A 169 9.13 -13.07 -7.73
C PHE A 169 8.23 -12.52 -8.82
N LEU A 170 6.97 -12.28 -8.50
CA LEU A 170 6.03 -11.63 -9.38
C LEU A 170 5.82 -10.19 -8.91
N ASP A 171 6.30 -9.25 -9.72
CA ASP A 171 6.13 -7.82 -9.46
C ASP A 171 4.74 -7.38 -9.90
N ILE A 172 3.81 -7.36 -8.96
CA ILE A 172 2.40 -7.02 -9.19
C ILE A 172 1.94 -5.79 -8.41
N THR A 173 2.89 -5.01 -7.92
CA THR A 173 2.59 -3.82 -7.10
C THR A 173 1.71 -2.81 -7.81
N SER A 174 1.68 -2.82 -9.15
CA SER A 174 0.89 -1.89 -9.96
C SER A 174 -0.56 -2.31 -10.17
N VAL A 175 -0.91 -3.56 -9.98
CA VAL A 175 -2.30 -4.06 -10.18
C VAL A 175 -3.16 -3.82 -8.95
N PHE A 176 -2.52 -3.78 -7.79
CA PHE A 176 -3.17 -3.66 -6.51
C PHE A 176 -3.53 -2.19 -6.18
N ASP A 177 -4.72 -1.79 -6.54
CA ASP A 177 -5.26 -0.49 -6.13
C ASP A 177 -5.86 -0.63 -4.72
N MET A 178 -5.17 -0.07 -3.73
CA MET A 178 -5.63 -0.05 -2.31
C MET A 178 -6.90 0.79 -2.08
N LEU A 179 -7.49 1.32 -3.14
CA LEU A 179 -8.63 2.23 -3.05
C LEU A 179 -9.64 1.87 -4.14
N PRO A 180 -10.95 1.82 -3.82
CA PRO A 180 -11.96 1.58 -4.81
C PRO A 180 -11.87 2.63 -5.92
N THR A 181 -11.78 2.19 -7.16
CA THR A 181 -11.80 3.06 -8.33
C THR A 181 -13.21 3.64 -8.49
N LEU A 182 -13.32 4.97 -8.43
CA LEU A 182 -14.52 5.65 -8.90
C LEU A 182 -14.64 5.45 -10.42
N PRO A 183 -15.86 5.32 -10.96
CA PRO A 183 -16.07 5.35 -12.40
C PRO A 183 -15.36 6.57 -13.00
N SER A 184 -14.49 6.34 -13.96
CA SER A 184 -13.56 7.35 -14.50
C SER A 184 -14.25 8.65 -14.96
N GLU A 185 -15.44 8.54 -15.53
CA GLU A 185 -16.22 9.66 -16.02
C GLU A 185 -16.67 10.64 -14.93
N HIS A 186 -17.12 10.14 -13.78
CA HIS A 186 -17.51 10.98 -12.65
C HIS A 186 -16.31 11.59 -11.94
N LEU A 187 -15.20 10.87 -11.90
CA LEU A 187 -13.95 11.35 -11.33
C LEU A 187 -13.39 12.51 -12.16
N PHE A 188 -13.31 12.38 -13.46
CA PHE A 188 -12.80 13.42 -14.35
C PHE A 188 -13.66 14.69 -14.34
N SER A 189 -14.97 14.56 -14.29
CA SER A 189 -15.89 15.69 -14.21
C SER A 189 -15.73 16.47 -12.89
N ALA A 190 -15.69 15.78 -11.75
CA ALA A 190 -15.49 16.38 -10.43
C ALA A 190 -14.11 17.02 -10.27
N ILE A 191 -13.06 16.37 -10.80
CA ILE A 191 -11.67 16.82 -10.72
C ILE A 191 -11.42 18.05 -11.60
N SER A 192 -11.87 18.05 -12.85
CA SER A 192 -11.67 19.19 -13.75
C SER A 192 -12.35 20.44 -13.20
N HIS A 193 -13.49 20.32 -12.55
CA HIS A 193 -14.17 21.45 -11.95
C HIS A 193 -13.45 22.02 -10.71
N SER A 194 -12.89 21.17 -9.84
CA SER A 194 -12.19 21.63 -8.63
C SER A 194 -10.78 22.17 -8.91
N ARG A 195 -10.10 21.71 -9.97
CA ARG A 195 -8.73 22.10 -10.32
C ARG A 195 -8.59 23.51 -10.89
N THR A 196 -9.62 24.00 -11.52
CA THR A 196 -9.63 25.36 -12.09
C THR A 196 -9.69 26.44 -11.01
N VAL A 197 -10.05 26.09 -9.77
CA VAL A 197 -10.37 27.07 -8.72
C VAL A 197 -9.27 27.23 -7.66
N SER A 198 -8.53 26.20 -7.28
CA SER A 198 -7.43 26.37 -6.30
C SER A 198 -6.38 25.27 -6.33
N LYS A 199 -5.11 25.64 -6.20
CA LYS A 199 -4.01 24.69 -6.02
C LYS A 199 -4.05 24.14 -4.60
N THR A 200 -4.25 22.83 -4.43
CA THR A 200 -4.38 22.18 -3.13
C THR A 200 -3.24 21.21 -2.88
N ILE A 201 -2.66 21.23 -1.69
CA ILE A 201 -1.61 20.31 -1.24
C ILE A 201 -2.17 19.41 -0.14
N LEU A 202 -2.10 18.11 -0.32
CA LEU A 202 -2.35 17.14 0.75
C LEU A 202 -1.06 16.90 1.54
N LEU A 203 -1.05 17.31 2.81
CA LEU A 203 0.10 17.15 3.72
C LEU A 203 0.03 15.81 4.44
N GLY A 204 0.63 14.81 3.83
CA GLY A 204 0.56 13.41 4.26
C GLY A 204 -0.71 12.69 3.78
N THR A 205 -0.55 11.45 3.38
CA THR A 205 -1.62 10.63 2.79
C THR A 205 -2.37 9.77 3.82
N LYS A 206 -2.01 9.88 5.09
CA LYS A 206 -2.69 9.18 6.20
C LYS A 206 -2.63 10.00 7.49
N PRO A 207 -3.53 9.76 8.44
CA PRO A 207 -3.44 10.35 9.77
C PRO A 207 -2.08 10.06 10.40
N SER A 208 -1.51 11.01 11.14
CA SER A 208 -0.18 10.93 11.75
C SER A 208 1.01 10.87 10.77
N ALA A 209 0.82 11.17 9.50
CA ALA A 209 1.92 11.26 8.51
C ALA A 209 3.04 12.20 8.97
N PHE A 210 2.66 13.31 9.60
CA PHE A 210 3.58 14.30 10.18
C PHE A 210 3.26 14.56 11.64
N LYS A 211 4.32 14.73 12.45
CA LYS A 211 4.18 15.17 13.85
C LYS A 211 3.83 16.65 13.91
N TYR A 212 3.24 17.12 15.02
CA TYR A 212 2.90 18.51 15.23
C TYR A 212 4.07 19.49 14.94
N LYS A 213 5.29 19.16 15.47
CA LYS A 213 6.48 20.01 15.24
C LYS A 213 6.88 20.07 13.76
N GLU A 214 6.79 18.96 13.05
CA GLU A 214 7.11 18.87 11.61
C GLU A 214 6.13 19.71 10.80
N LEU A 215 4.82 19.57 11.04
CA LEU A 215 3.80 20.39 10.38
C LEU A 215 4.00 21.88 10.65
N LYS A 216 4.32 22.27 11.90
CA LYS A 216 4.60 23.66 12.24
C LYS A 216 5.79 24.19 11.44
N CYS A 217 6.90 23.46 11.37
CA CYS A 217 8.08 23.82 10.58
C CYS A 217 7.74 23.94 9.09
N LEU A 218 7.01 22.96 8.55
CA LEU A 218 6.58 22.95 7.15
C LEU A 218 5.74 24.18 6.80
N ILE A 219 4.73 24.48 7.61
CA ILE A 219 3.87 25.67 7.41
C ILE A 219 4.69 26.96 7.53
N GLN A 220 5.66 27.04 8.45
CA GLN A 220 6.53 28.21 8.56
C GLN A 220 7.34 28.43 7.28
N GLU A 221 7.91 27.38 6.69
CA GLU A 221 8.62 27.52 5.42
C GLU A 221 7.66 27.92 4.28
N PHE A 222 6.47 27.31 4.19
CA PHE A 222 5.48 27.69 3.19
C PHE A 222 5.04 29.16 3.32
N VAL A 223 4.92 29.67 4.53
CA VAL A 223 4.62 31.09 4.78
C VAL A 223 5.78 31.99 4.33
N LYS A 224 7.03 31.65 4.66
CA LYS A 224 8.21 32.42 4.25
C LYS A 224 8.33 32.55 2.72
N PHE A 225 8.00 31.49 1.99
CA PHE A 225 8.03 31.47 0.52
C PHE A 225 6.73 31.96 -0.13
N GLY A 226 5.77 32.45 0.66
CA GLY A 226 4.53 33.03 0.14
C GLY A 226 3.53 32.00 -0.41
N LEU A 227 3.78 30.71 -0.26
CA LEU A 227 2.97 29.64 -0.81
C LEU A 227 1.54 29.61 -0.23
N HIS A 228 1.37 30.10 0.99
CA HIS A 228 0.06 30.24 1.65
C HIS A 228 -0.92 31.17 0.91
N LYS A 229 -0.42 32.00 0.00
CA LYS A 229 -1.26 32.90 -0.82
C LYS A 229 -1.83 32.19 -2.06
N GLU A 230 -1.23 31.08 -2.46
CA GLU A 230 -1.54 30.38 -3.71
C GLU A 230 -2.12 28.99 -3.49
N PHE A 231 -1.83 28.40 -2.34
CA PHE A 231 -2.16 27.01 -2.05
C PHE A 231 -3.09 26.89 -0.85
N LYS A 232 -4.07 26.01 -1.01
CA LYS A 232 -4.83 25.44 0.08
C LYS A 232 -4.11 24.20 0.63
N PHE A 233 -4.18 24.00 1.94
CA PHE A 233 -3.56 22.86 2.61
C PHE A 233 -4.62 21.95 3.20
N ILE A 234 -4.48 20.64 2.95
CA ILE A 234 -5.29 19.62 3.60
C ILE A 234 -4.37 18.79 4.50
N ILE A 235 -4.75 18.63 5.75
CA ILE A 235 -4.00 17.86 6.75
C ILE A 235 -4.87 16.71 7.23
N MET A 236 -4.37 15.48 7.14
CA MET A 236 -5.01 14.32 7.76
C MET A 236 -4.54 14.18 9.20
N TRP A 237 -5.49 14.26 10.15
CA TRP A 237 -5.17 14.25 11.58
C TRP A 237 -5.85 13.09 12.31
N PRO A 238 -5.14 12.34 13.18
CA PRO A 238 -5.74 11.22 13.91
C PRO A 238 -6.69 11.71 15.00
N VAL A 239 -7.85 11.09 15.09
CA VAL A 239 -8.88 11.41 16.10
C VAL A 239 -8.31 11.30 17.52
N THR A 240 -7.47 10.30 17.76
CA THR A 240 -6.83 10.04 19.07
C THR A 240 -5.90 11.16 19.57
N GLN A 241 -5.42 12.03 18.68
CA GLN A 241 -4.50 13.12 19.03
C GLN A 241 -5.19 14.48 19.10
N TRP A 242 -6.42 14.55 19.62
CA TRP A 242 -7.21 15.78 19.69
C TRP A 242 -6.50 16.95 20.38
N ARG A 243 -5.73 16.68 21.48
CA ARG A 243 -4.97 17.75 22.18
C ARG A 243 -3.95 18.44 21.27
N LYS A 244 -3.21 17.66 20.47
CA LYS A 244 -2.26 18.21 19.49
C LYS A 244 -2.94 18.92 18.34
N ARG A 245 -4.15 18.49 17.97
CA ARG A 245 -4.99 19.20 17.00
C ARG A 245 -5.36 20.59 17.51
N VAL A 246 -5.83 20.71 18.74
CA VAL A 246 -6.12 22.01 19.35
C VAL A 246 -4.89 22.93 19.33
N LEU A 247 -3.69 22.41 19.65
CA LEU A 247 -2.46 23.19 19.58
C LEU A 247 -2.17 23.66 18.14
N LEU A 248 -2.47 22.86 17.13
CA LEU A 248 -2.30 23.22 15.73
C LEU A 248 -3.30 24.30 15.31
N GLU A 249 -4.56 24.19 15.72
CA GLU A 249 -5.60 25.18 15.48
C GLU A 249 -5.28 26.52 16.18
N LEU A 250 -4.79 26.48 17.42
CA LEU A 250 -4.30 27.66 18.12
C LEU A 250 -3.11 28.31 17.42
N TYR A 251 -2.21 27.51 16.85
CA TYR A 251 -1.11 28.02 16.05
C TYR A 251 -1.60 28.74 14.78
N PHE A 252 -2.60 28.19 14.07
CA PHE A 252 -3.20 28.85 12.92
C PHE A 252 -3.93 30.14 13.32
N LEU A 253 -4.62 30.13 14.46
CA LEU A 253 -5.24 31.33 15.00
C LEU A 253 -4.19 32.41 15.34
N TYR A 254 -3.07 32.03 15.94
CA TYR A 254 -1.94 32.94 16.19
C TYR A 254 -1.41 33.57 14.87
N LEU A 255 -1.19 32.74 13.84
CA LEU A 255 -0.75 33.26 12.54
C LEU A 255 -1.77 34.24 11.98
N HIS A 256 -3.05 33.94 12.06
CA HIS A 256 -4.11 34.83 11.57
C HIS A 256 -4.25 36.11 12.38
N LYS A 257 -4.41 36.03 13.70
CA LYS A 257 -4.72 37.16 14.57
C LYS A 257 -3.49 38.07 14.84
N ILE A 258 -2.34 37.46 15.10
CA ILE A 258 -1.14 38.16 15.54
C ILE A 258 -0.22 38.49 14.34
N LYS A 259 0.04 37.51 13.50
CA LYS A 259 0.96 37.69 12.35
C LYS A 259 0.26 38.21 11.10
N LYS A 260 -1.08 38.35 11.12
CA LYS A 260 -1.91 38.79 9.96
C LYS A 260 -1.70 37.94 8.70
N ILE A 261 -1.42 36.63 8.91
CA ILE A 261 -1.20 35.65 7.86
C ILE A 261 -2.45 34.75 7.80
N THR A 262 -3.17 34.83 6.69
CA THR A 262 -4.32 33.95 6.45
C THR A 262 -3.85 32.68 5.74
N LEU A 263 -4.19 31.53 6.31
CA LEU A 263 -3.95 30.21 5.73
C LEU A 263 -5.30 29.57 5.37
N ASP A 264 -5.42 29.06 4.16
CA ASP A 264 -6.53 28.17 3.80
C ASP A 264 -6.15 26.73 4.17
N VAL A 265 -6.61 26.26 5.32
CA VAL A 265 -6.26 24.95 5.87
C VAL A 265 -7.52 24.18 6.25
N SER A 266 -7.64 22.95 5.78
CA SER A 266 -8.66 21.98 6.19
C SER A 266 -8.01 20.84 6.97
N ILE A 267 -8.52 20.55 8.18
CA ILE A 267 -8.06 19.40 8.99
C ILE A 267 -9.14 18.31 8.92
N LEU A 268 -8.78 17.16 8.34
CA LEU A 268 -9.66 16.01 8.19
C LEU A 268 -9.26 14.92 9.18
N THR A 269 -10.21 14.27 9.82
CA THR A 269 -9.93 13.28 10.88
C THR A 269 -10.17 11.85 10.44
N SER A 270 -11.31 11.58 9.82
CA SER A 270 -11.70 10.27 9.32
C SER A 270 -12.46 10.44 8.03
N LEU A 271 -12.17 9.60 7.07
CA LEU A 271 -12.81 9.60 5.75
C LEU A 271 -13.18 8.16 5.39
N SER A 272 -14.33 7.98 4.75
CA SER A 272 -14.60 6.74 4.03
C SER A 272 -13.59 6.59 2.87
N PRO A 273 -13.33 5.40 2.37
CA PRO A 273 -12.43 5.19 1.22
C PRO A 273 -12.80 6.05 0.01
N LEU A 274 -14.09 6.20 -0.28
CA LEU A 274 -14.60 7.04 -1.36
C LEU A 274 -14.30 8.52 -1.14
N ALA A 275 -14.58 9.06 0.05
CA ALA A 275 -14.29 10.44 0.41
C ALA A 275 -12.78 10.72 0.40
N TYR A 276 -11.97 9.75 0.83
CA TYR A 276 -10.51 9.85 0.76
C TYR A 276 -10.01 9.96 -0.69
N ASN A 277 -10.54 9.12 -1.59
CA ASN A 277 -10.21 9.21 -3.01
C ASN A 277 -10.58 10.55 -3.62
N ALA A 278 -11.76 11.07 -3.29
CA ALA A 278 -12.18 12.39 -3.73
C ALA A 278 -11.22 13.49 -3.25
N VAL A 279 -10.78 13.43 -1.98
CA VAL A 279 -9.80 14.39 -1.44
C VAL A 279 -8.46 14.28 -2.17
N VAL A 280 -7.90 13.08 -2.30
CA VAL A 280 -6.64 12.86 -3.03
C VAL A 280 -6.75 13.38 -4.46
N SER A 281 -7.84 13.08 -5.14
CA SER A 281 -8.07 13.45 -6.53
C SER A 281 -8.28 14.96 -6.73
N SER A 282 -8.76 15.68 -5.71
CA SER A 282 -8.93 17.13 -5.77
C SER A 282 -7.62 17.93 -5.58
N CYS A 283 -6.55 17.27 -5.16
CA CYS A 283 -5.27 17.92 -4.90
C CYS A 283 -4.46 18.12 -6.19
N SER A 284 -3.61 19.15 -6.21
CA SER A 284 -2.60 19.38 -7.24
C SER A 284 -1.22 18.84 -6.82
N HIS A 285 -1.02 18.62 -5.52
CA HIS A 285 0.22 18.11 -4.96
C HIS A 285 -0.08 17.12 -3.82
N LEU A 286 0.66 16.01 -3.80
CA LEU A 286 0.71 15.10 -2.66
C LEU A 286 2.09 15.21 -1.99
N LEU A 287 2.12 15.57 -0.72
CA LEU A 287 3.33 15.48 0.09
C LEU A 287 3.32 14.17 0.87
N LEU A 288 4.18 13.23 0.45
CA LEU A 288 4.29 11.94 1.10
C LEU A 288 5.09 12.03 2.39
N GLN A 289 4.67 11.29 3.39
CA GLN A 289 5.50 10.99 4.57
C GLN A 289 6.70 10.13 4.16
N SER A 290 7.66 9.97 5.07
CA SER A 290 8.89 9.21 4.83
C SER A 290 8.64 7.77 4.38
N ARG A 291 7.53 7.16 4.85
CA ARG A 291 7.12 5.79 4.51
C ARG A 291 5.60 5.66 4.42
N GLY A 292 5.12 4.84 3.47
CA GLY A 292 3.71 4.58 3.21
C GLY A 292 3.04 5.67 2.36
N GLY A 293 1.80 5.43 1.96
CA GLY A 293 1.05 6.31 1.05
C GLY A 293 1.32 6.02 -0.44
N GLY A 294 2.04 4.94 -0.75
CA GLY A 294 2.37 4.55 -2.12
C GLY A 294 1.13 4.28 -2.98
N GLY A 295 0.10 3.62 -2.43
CA GLY A 295 -1.15 3.36 -3.16
C GLY A 295 -1.88 4.63 -3.58
N ALA A 296 -2.00 5.62 -2.67
CA ALA A 296 -2.59 6.92 -3.00
C ALA A 296 -1.75 7.69 -4.02
N ALA A 297 -0.42 7.67 -3.88
CA ALA A 297 0.47 8.32 -4.83
C ALA A 297 0.41 7.67 -6.22
N ARG A 298 0.31 6.34 -6.28
CA ARG A 298 0.17 5.61 -7.54
C ARG A 298 -1.12 6.00 -8.26
N LEU A 299 -2.27 5.96 -7.58
CA LEU A 299 -3.53 6.40 -8.17
C LEU A 299 -3.45 7.83 -8.67
N PHE A 300 -2.87 8.72 -7.87
CA PHE A 300 -2.69 10.11 -8.21
C PHE A 300 -1.81 10.31 -9.46
N LEU A 301 -0.70 9.59 -9.56
CA LEU A 301 0.20 9.58 -10.72
C LEU A 301 -0.47 8.97 -11.95
N LYS A 302 -1.12 7.80 -11.79
CA LYS A 302 -1.84 7.08 -12.85
C LYS A 302 -2.88 7.96 -13.55
N LEU A 303 -3.62 8.74 -12.78
CA LEU A 303 -4.63 9.65 -13.28
C LEU A 303 -4.06 11.00 -13.79
N GLY A 304 -2.74 11.21 -13.75
CA GLY A 304 -2.13 12.45 -14.18
C GLY A 304 -2.57 13.66 -13.36
N LEU A 305 -2.83 13.48 -12.06
CA LEU A 305 -3.48 14.50 -11.26
C LEU A 305 -2.56 15.64 -10.81
N GLY A 306 -1.25 15.43 -10.73
CA GLY A 306 -0.35 16.49 -10.31
C GLY A 306 1.01 15.99 -9.84
N LYS A 307 1.61 16.73 -8.93
CA LYS A 307 2.99 16.52 -8.49
C LYS A 307 3.04 15.75 -7.17
N VAL A 308 3.93 14.76 -7.08
CA VAL A 308 4.19 14.02 -5.85
C VAL A 308 5.51 14.49 -5.26
N CYS A 309 5.48 14.90 -3.99
CA CYS A 309 6.65 15.33 -3.23
C CYS A 309 7.08 14.22 -2.27
N SER A 310 8.37 13.87 -2.25
CA SER A 310 8.93 12.81 -1.42
C SER A 310 10.27 13.19 -0.81
N VAL A 311 10.56 12.62 0.35
CA VAL A 311 11.88 12.79 0.98
C VAL A 311 12.95 12.12 0.11
N ARG A 312 14.03 12.84 -0.18
CA ARG A 312 15.15 12.35 -1.00
C ARG A 312 15.79 11.13 -0.35
N GLY A 313 15.99 10.06 -1.14
CA GLY A 313 16.51 8.79 -0.65
C GLY A 313 15.60 8.06 0.34
N GLY A 314 14.41 8.57 0.62
CA GLY A 314 13.38 7.89 1.41
C GLY A 314 12.76 6.71 0.69
N HIS A 315 11.97 5.90 1.40
CA HIS A 315 11.32 4.71 0.84
C HIS A 315 10.52 5.04 -0.43
N ASN A 316 9.62 6.03 -0.36
CA ASN A 316 8.79 6.42 -1.50
C ASN A 316 9.61 6.98 -2.68
N GLY A 317 10.68 7.74 -2.40
CA GLY A 317 11.57 8.26 -3.44
C GLY A 317 12.24 7.12 -4.21
N ARG A 318 12.80 6.13 -3.50
CA ARG A 318 13.39 4.94 -4.12
C ARG A 318 12.37 4.14 -4.91
N PHE A 319 11.20 3.88 -4.32
CA PHE A 319 10.15 3.09 -4.97
C PHE A 319 9.71 3.69 -6.31
N PHE A 320 9.33 4.97 -6.32
CA PHE A 320 8.81 5.60 -7.53
C PHE A 320 9.92 6.03 -8.50
N LYS A 321 11.00 6.64 -8.01
CA LYS A 321 12.05 7.18 -8.87
C LYS A 321 13.00 6.08 -9.37
N GLU A 322 13.58 5.29 -8.46
CA GLU A 322 14.56 4.28 -8.83
C GLU A 322 13.87 3.01 -9.38
N GLY A 323 12.74 2.60 -8.78
CA GLY A 323 11.99 1.42 -9.21
C GLY A 323 11.19 1.62 -10.49
N GLN A 324 10.54 2.78 -10.67
CA GLN A 324 9.59 3.04 -11.76
C GLN A 324 9.97 4.21 -12.67
N SER A 325 11.13 4.84 -12.45
CA SER A 325 11.60 6.01 -13.22
C SER A 325 10.60 7.18 -13.23
N ILE A 326 9.83 7.37 -12.17
CA ILE A 326 8.87 8.46 -12.00
C ILE A 326 9.58 9.73 -11.57
N GLU A 327 9.27 10.86 -12.19
CA GLU A 327 9.78 12.16 -11.78
C GLU A 327 9.02 12.67 -10.55
N LEU A 328 9.73 12.91 -9.45
CA LEU A 328 9.21 13.41 -8.19
C LEU A 328 9.79 14.79 -7.84
N LEU A 329 9.09 15.55 -7.01
CA LEU A 329 9.65 16.67 -6.28
C LEU A 329 10.34 16.14 -5.01
N GLU A 330 11.63 15.83 -5.11
CA GLU A 330 12.41 15.36 -3.98
C GLU A 330 12.93 16.52 -3.12
N TYR A 331 12.93 16.32 -1.82
CA TYR A 331 13.44 17.29 -0.86
C TYR A 331 14.17 16.61 0.31
N SER A 332 15.16 17.28 0.85
CA SER A 332 15.86 16.90 2.09
C SER A 332 15.42 17.75 3.28
N THR A 333 14.95 18.97 3.02
CA THR A 333 14.44 19.91 4.03
C THR A 333 13.14 20.55 3.57
N PHE A 334 12.30 20.98 4.51
CA PHE A 334 11.06 21.70 4.18
C PHE A 334 11.31 23.03 3.48
N ARG A 335 12.48 23.65 3.69
CA ARG A 335 12.90 24.81 2.93
C ARG A 335 13.09 24.49 1.46
N GLU A 336 13.86 23.44 1.16
CA GLU A 336 14.07 22.96 -0.21
C GLU A 336 12.74 22.59 -0.89
N LEU A 337 11.82 21.93 -0.14
CA LEU A 337 10.48 21.65 -0.63
C LEU A 337 9.75 22.92 -1.03
N ALA A 338 9.74 23.94 -0.16
CA ALA A 338 9.06 25.20 -0.41
C ALA A 338 9.64 25.95 -1.62
N GLU A 339 10.97 25.93 -1.78
CA GLU A 339 11.68 26.54 -2.93
C GLU A 339 11.30 25.86 -4.25
N ASN A 340 11.19 24.52 -4.23
CA ASN A 340 11.00 23.71 -5.44
C ASN A 340 9.55 23.31 -5.73
N LEU A 341 8.58 23.67 -4.88
CA LEU A 341 7.19 23.21 -5.01
C LEU A 341 6.56 23.55 -6.37
N LYS A 342 6.96 24.67 -6.94
CA LYS A 342 6.47 25.15 -8.24
C LYS A 342 7.24 24.58 -9.43
N ARG A 343 8.36 23.88 -9.23
CA ARG A 343 9.14 23.27 -10.31
C ARG A 343 8.25 22.38 -11.17
N ASP A 344 8.43 22.46 -12.47
CA ASP A 344 7.69 21.59 -13.40
C ASP A 344 8.14 20.14 -13.28
N VAL A 345 7.17 19.26 -13.49
CA VAL A 345 7.30 17.81 -13.51
C VAL A 345 6.52 17.31 -14.71
N ASP A 346 7.07 16.35 -15.44
CA ASP A 346 6.39 15.76 -16.59
C ASP A 346 5.27 14.80 -16.11
N ILE A 347 4.13 15.39 -15.76
CA ILE A 347 2.95 14.67 -15.26
C ILE A 347 2.41 13.65 -16.28
N PRO A 348 2.26 14.00 -17.59
CA PRO A 348 1.80 13.03 -18.59
C PRO A 348 2.71 11.81 -18.71
N ASN A 349 4.02 12.01 -18.74
CA ASN A 349 4.99 10.91 -18.82
C ASN A 349 4.95 10.02 -17.56
N ASN A 350 4.80 10.62 -16.37
CA ASN A 350 4.62 9.85 -15.15
C ASN A 350 3.35 8.96 -15.21
N ALA A 351 2.24 9.51 -15.68
CA ALA A 351 1.01 8.75 -15.84
C ALA A 351 1.17 7.60 -16.85
N LEU A 352 1.84 7.85 -17.98
CA LEU A 352 2.14 6.83 -18.99
C LEU A 352 2.92 5.67 -18.37
N LYS A 353 4.01 5.94 -17.66
CA LYS A 353 4.87 4.92 -17.04
C LYS A 353 4.11 4.06 -16.02
N ILE A 354 3.27 4.66 -15.17
CA ILE A 354 2.47 3.91 -14.21
C ILE A 354 1.45 3.00 -14.92
N ASN A 355 0.81 3.49 -15.99
CA ASN A 355 -0.13 2.67 -16.77
C ASN A 355 0.56 1.53 -17.53
N GLU A 356 1.73 1.76 -18.11
CA GLU A 356 2.51 0.71 -18.79
C GLU A 356 2.91 -0.39 -17.81
N GLU A 357 3.33 -0.03 -16.61
CA GLU A 357 3.69 -0.98 -15.57
C GLU A 357 2.48 -1.79 -15.08
N GLU A 358 1.31 -1.16 -14.92
CA GLU A 358 0.07 -1.87 -14.62
C GLU A 358 -0.28 -2.88 -15.70
N GLN A 359 -0.19 -2.50 -16.98
CA GLN A 359 -0.47 -3.42 -18.10
C GLN A 359 0.52 -4.59 -18.15
N ARG A 360 1.78 -4.35 -17.84
CA ARG A 360 2.78 -5.42 -17.72
C ARG A 360 2.40 -6.40 -16.62
N SER A 361 2.08 -5.89 -15.42
CA SER A 361 1.71 -6.72 -14.27
C SER A 361 0.40 -7.49 -14.51
N ILE A 362 -0.59 -6.91 -15.19
CA ILE A 362 -1.82 -7.60 -15.60
C ILE A 362 -1.48 -8.80 -16.49
N LYS A 363 -0.61 -8.63 -17.49
CA LYS A 363 -0.19 -9.73 -18.38
C LYS A 363 0.55 -10.84 -17.64
N GLU A 364 1.42 -10.50 -16.70
CA GLU A 364 2.14 -11.47 -15.88
C GLU A 364 1.18 -12.28 -14.99
N LEU A 365 0.23 -11.60 -14.35
CA LEU A 365 -0.79 -12.26 -13.54
C LEU A 365 -1.73 -13.12 -14.39
N ALA A 366 -2.17 -12.66 -15.55
CA ALA A 366 -3.00 -13.45 -16.45
C ALA A 366 -2.31 -14.77 -16.85
N LYS A 367 -1.00 -14.71 -17.14
CA LYS A 367 -0.18 -15.89 -17.42
C LYS A 367 -0.04 -16.80 -16.19
N PHE A 368 0.04 -16.23 -14.99
CA PHE A 368 0.20 -17.01 -13.77
C PHE A 368 -1.08 -17.73 -13.34
N TYR A 369 -2.24 -17.09 -13.55
CA TYR A 369 -3.55 -17.61 -13.16
C TYR A 369 -4.30 -18.32 -14.31
N SER A 370 -3.70 -18.49 -15.47
CA SER A 370 -4.24 -19.30 -16.57
C SER A 370 -4.02 -20.80 -16.29
#